data_74ac6a29c702fa171973d93c37c84d5f
#
_entry.id   74ac6a29c702fa171973d93c37c84d5f
#
_cell.length_a   1.000
_cell.length_b   1.000
_cell.length_c   1.000
_cell.angle_alpha   90.00
_cell.angle_beta   90.00
_cell.angle_gamma   90.00
#
_symmetry.space_group_name_H-M   'P 1'
#
loop_
_entity.id
_entity.type
_entity.pdbx_description
1 polymer ?
#
loop_
_entity_poly.entity_id
_entity_poly.type
_entity_poly.pdbx_seq_one_letter_code
_entity_poly.pdbx_strand_id
1 'polypeptide(L)'
;MKPAAKLLVLLTTLFLTSCTLADNSSDASSSFTLSTETTHEQTVSQTTDAPTESSGTIHTTEPVMLPPVETEPPNTDYEPAFASQTRVAGVATTTPYEAKILTAELTSPWAVAVLPDGRLVVTEKSGNIRIVESSGELSQPIGGFPPVDDRSQGGLLDVILSPDYNDSRLLYFTLAEKTAEGSLTAVARGRLSDDESIVEAVEIIWRAIPYYDNSMHFGSRLVFDQAGNLFVTTGERSDLATRPFAQYLDNAYGKVVHITADGEPVADNPFINQDDALPEIYSFGHRNVQGIAIHPLSGDVFISEMGPRGGDELNLIQAGKNYGWPIISYGIEYSGQPISGGLTVKEGMEQPVYYWDPVLAPSGMTFYPYDKIPEWENSLFIAGLRAQHIARLVIDDNRVIAEERLLLDETQRFRDVAASHDGYLYAITDQGRLYRIG
;
A
#
# COMPACT_ATOMS: atom_id res chain seq x y z
N MET A 1 -9.73 8.48 -60.93
CA MET A 1 -9.32 7.18 -61.51
C MET A 1 -8.87 6.28 -60.39
N LYS A 2 -9.65 5.26 -60.08
CA LYS A 2 -9.31 4.19 -59.10
C LYS A 2 -8.68 3.05 -59.87
N PRO A 3 -7.80 2.23 -59.26
CA PRO A 3 -7.89 0.80 -59.51
C PRO A 3 -8.16 -0.02 -58.24
N ALA A 4 -8.92 -1.07 -58.48
CA ALA A 4 -9.40 -2.06 -57.51
C ALA A 4 -8.26 -3.04 -57.11
N ALA A 5 -8.27 -3.47 -55.88
CA ALA A 5 -7.46 -4.57 -55.35
C ALA A 5 -8.32 -5.85 -55.23
N LYS A 6 -7.77 -6.94 -55.74
CA LYS A 6 -8.39 -8.27 -55.78
C LYS A 6 -8.32 -9.00 -54.47
N LEU A 7 -9.46 -9.56 -54.08
CA LEU A 7 -9.64 -10.53 -53.00
C LEU A 7 -9.10 -11.90 -53.43
N LEU A 8 -8.20 -12.50 -52.66
CA LEU A 8 -7.75 -13.89 -52.80
C LEU A 8 -8.23 -14.70 -51.59
N VAL A 9 -9.20 -15.57 -51.86
CA VAL A 9 -9.72 -16.57 -50.90
C VAL A 9 -8.83 -17.81 -50.99
N LEU A 10 -8.23 -18.23 -49.90
CA LEU A 10 -7.59 -19.54 -49.79
C LEU A 10 -8.36 -20.40 -48.76
N LEU A 11 -9.04 -21.42 -49.32
CA LEU A 11 -9.59 -22.54 -48.56
C LEU A 11 -8.44 -23.50 -48.19
N THR A 12 -8.34 -23.90 -46.92
CA THR A 12 -7.60 -25.11 -46.56
C THR A 12 -8.40 -25.94 -45.57
N THR A 13 -8.47 -27.18 -45.91
CA THR A 13 -9.27 -28.31 -45.48
C THR A 13 -8.91 -28.81 -44.09
N LEU A 14 -9.98 -29.21 -43.36
CA LEU A 14 -10.00 -29.95 -42.09
C LEU A 14 -9.41 -31.37 -42.28
N PHE A 15 -8.55 -31.79 -41.35
CA PHE A 15 -8.31 -33.19 -41.05
C PHE A 15 -8.65 -33.50 -39.60
N LEU A 16 -9.71 -34.27 -39.42
CA LEU A 16 -10.08 -34.95 -38.21
C LEU A 16 -9.27 -36.27 -38.10
N THR A 17 -8.57 -36.44 -36.99
CA THR A 17 -8.12 -37.78 -36.57
C THR A 17 -8.59 -38.03 -35.16
N SER A 18 -9.52 -38.97 -35.08
CA SER A 18 -10.01 -39.66 -33.85
C SER A 18 -8.93 -40.66 -33.43
N CYS A 19 -8.64 -40.70 -32.13
CA CYS A 19 -8.11 -41.92 -31.49
C CYS A 19 -8.65 -42.10 -30.07
N THR A 20 -9.05 -43.30 -29.84
CA THR A 20 -9.87 -43.93 -28.83
C THR A 20 -9.17 -44.08 -27.46
N LEU A 21 -10.03 -44.13 -26.46
CA LEU A 21 -9.87 -44.52 -25.07
C LEU A 21 -9.07 -45.83 -24.83
N ALA A 22 -8.31 -45.85 -23.75
CA ALA A 22 -8.06 -47.09 -22.98
C ALA A 22 -8.04 -46.76 -21.49
N ASP A 23 -9.04 -47.30 -20.79
CA ASP A 23 -9.11 -47.44 -19.33
C ASP A 23 -7.97 -48.34 -18.83
N ASN A 24 -7.41 -48.01 -17.69
CA ASN A 24 -6.86 -49.00 -16.77
C ASN A 24 -6.95 -48.49 -15.33
N SER A 25 -7.89 -49.07 -14.60
CA SER A 25 -8.03 -49.11 -13.17
C SER A 25 -6.99 -50.04 -12.53
N SER A 26 -6.35 -49.65 -11.44
CA SER A 26 -5.91 -50.61 -10.42
C SER A 26 -5.85 -49.94 -9.06
N ASP A 27 -6.74 -50.43 -8.20
CA ASP A 27 -6.78 -50.28 -6.75
C ASP A 27 -5.47 -50.71 -6.08
N ALA A 28 -5.05 -49.95 -5.06
CA ALA A 28 -4.29 -50.56 -3.95
C ALA A 28 -4.56 -49.74 -2.67
N SER A 29 -5.49 -50.24 -1.89
CA SER A 29 -5.69 -49.93 -0.48
C SER A 29 -4.61 -50.58 0.36
N SER A 30 -3.94 -49.87 1.21
CA SER A 30 -3.18 -50.43 2.33
C SER A 30 -3.59 -49.75 3.63
N SER A 31 -4.31 -50.51 4.41
CA SER A 31 -4.68 -50.32 5.80
C SER A 31 -3.45 -50.52 6.70
N PHE A 32 -3.18 -49.58 7.62
CA PHE A 32 -2.30 -49.81 8.74
C PHE A 32 -3.09 -49.82 10.05
N THR A 33 -2.96 -50.96 10.72
CA THR A 33 -3.56 -51.32 11.99
C THR A 33 -2.84 -50.68 13.17
N LEU A 34 -3.62 -50.21 14.15
CA LEU A 34 -3.18 -49.87 15.50
C LEU A 34 -2.72 -51.12 16.25
N SER A 35 -1.57 -51.04 16.92
CA SER A 35 -1.18 -51.93 17.97
C SER A 35 -1.07 -51.19 19.29
N THR A 36 -1.91 -51.56 20.22
CA THR A 36 -1.85 -51.17 21.63
C THR A 36 -0.90 -52.12 22.37
N GLU A 37 0.10 -51.60 23.03
CA GLU A 37 0.81 -52.35 24.09
C GLU A 37 0.75 -51.59 25.40
N THR A 38 0.19 -52.28 26.38
CA THR A 38 0.11 -51.93 27.81
C THR A 38 1.26 -52.59 28.54
N THR A 39 2.04 -51.88 29.32
CA THR A 39 2.82 -52.48 30.42
C THR A 39 3.20 -51.50 31.54
N HIS A 40 2.68 -51.82 32.70
CA HIS A 40 3.21 -51.78 34.08
C HIS A 40 3.81 -50.53 34.72
N GLU A 41 3.11 -50.17 35.80
CA GLU A 41 3.57 -49.35 36.93
C GLU A 41 4.83 -49.86 37.59
N GLN A 42 5.74 -48.95 37.93
CA GLN A 42 6.58 -49.05 39.11
C GLN A 42 6.67 -47.69 39.81
N THR A 43 6.15 -47.65 41.01
CA THR A 43 6.20 -46.57 41.98
C THR A 43 7.62 -46.46 42.57
N VAL A 44 8.26 -45.30 42.40
CA VAL A 44 9.40 -44.90 43.27
C VAL A 44 9.15 -43.47 43.75
N SER A 45 8.94 -43.34 45.05
CA SER A 45 8.85 -42.09 45.77
C SER A 45 10.23 -41.49 45.94
N GLN A 46 10.48 -40.30 45.42
CA GLN A 46 11.54 -39.41 45.96
C GLN A 46 11.01 -37.98 45.99
N THR A 47 10.99 -37.46 47.18
CA THR A 47 10.79 -36.07 47.55
C THR A 47 12.01 -35.25 47.13
N THR A 48 11.86 -34.25 46.23
CA THR A 48 12.77 -33.13 46.09
C THR A 48 11.96 -31.84 45.85
N ASP A 49 12.27 -30.83 46.64
CA ASP A 49 11.71 -29.50 46.62
C ASP A 49 11.77 -28.90 45.19
N ALA A 50 10.61 -28.45 44.69
CA ALA A 50 10.51 -27.67 43.46
C ALA A 50 10.65 -26.19 43.80
N PRO A 51 11.42 -25.41 43.01
CA PRO A 51 11.39 -23.95 43.10
C PRO A 51 10.03 -23.44 42.58
N THR A 52 9.46 -22.55 43.34
CA THR A 52 8.21 -21.84 43.02
C THR A 52 8.43 -21.00 41.76
N GLU A 53 7.97 -21.49 40.62
CA GLU A 53 7.84 -20.66 39.41
C GLU A 53 6.76 -19.59 39.68
N SER A 54 7.18 -18.35 39.77
CA SER A 54 6.30 -17.19 39.71
C SER A 54 5.70 -17.14 38.29
N SER A 55 4.51 -17.68 38.12
CA SER A 55 3.71 -17.44 36.93
C SER A 55 3.30 -15.96 36.92
N GLY A 56 4.11 -15.14 36.27
CA GLY A 56 3.72 -13.80 35.89
C GLY A 56 2.53 -13.90 34.94
N THR A 57 1.34 -13.66 35.47
CA THR A 57 0.14 -13.48 34.66
C THR A 57 0.36 -12.22 33.84
N ILE A 58 0.62 -12.40 32.52
CA ILE A 58 0.57 -11.29 31.58
C ILE A 58 -0.90 -10.84 31.54
N HIS A 59 -1.21 -9.79 32.26
CA HIS A 59 -2.49 -9.09 32.11
C HIS A 59 -2.45 -8.37 30.78
N THR A 60 -2.86 -9.02 29.72
CA THR A 60 -3.33 -8.32 28.50
C THR A 60 -4.67 -7.69 28.90
N THR A 61 -4.64 -6.44 29.34
CA THR A 61 -5.87 -5.66 29.50
C THR A 61 -6.42 -5.43 28.10
N GLU A 62 -7.60 -5.98 27.80
CA GLU A 62 -8.30 -5.63 26.55
C GLU A 62 -8.40 -4.09 26.45
N PRO A 63 -8.18 -3.52 25.24
CA PRO A 63 -8.26 -2.08 25.07
C PRO A 63 -9.62 -1.55 25.46
N VAL A 64 -9.65 -0.47 26.21
CA VAL A 64 -10.89 0.22 26.59
C VAL A 64 -11.47 0.84 25.32
N MET A 65 -12.62 0.35 24.89
CA MET A 65 -13.34 0.87 23.74
C MET A 65 -14.04 2.18 24.09
N LEU A 66 -13.77 3.21 23.29
CA LEU A 66 -14.32 4.56 23.41
C LEU A 66 -15.40 4.78 22.32
N PRO A 67 -16.25 5.83 22.43
CA PRO A 67 -17.07 6.25 21.30
C PRO A 67 -16.23 6.47 20.03
N PRO A 68 -16.83 6.35 18.84
CA PRO A 68 -16.13 6.65 17.58
C PRO A 68 -15.44 8.01 17.61
N VAL A 69 -14.21 8.06 17.10
CA VAL A 69 -13.40 9.30 17.07
C VAL A 69 -13.92 10.30 16.03
N GLU A 70 -14.68 9.82 15.02
CA GLU A 70 -15.31 10.68 14.03
C GLU A 70 -16.65 11.18 14.53
N THR A 71 -16.73 12.48 14.82
CA THR A 71 -17.93 13.16 15.34
C THR A 71 -18.56 14.13 14.35
N GLU A 72 -17.84 14.46 13.27
CA GLU A 72 -18.40 15.33 12.23
C GLU A 72 -19.49 14.62 11.45
N PRO A 73 -20.52 15.35 10.98
CA PRO A 73 -21.58 14.75 10.16
C PRO A 73 -20.99 14.22 8.84
N PRO A 74 -21.48 13.05 8.36
CA PRO A 74 -21.07 12.53 7.06
C PRO A 74 -21.52 13.44 5.91
N ASN A 75 -20.85 13.34 4.76
CA ASN A 75 -21.25 14.03 3.54
C ASN A 75 -22.48 13.37 2.87
N THR A 76 -22.71 12.09 3.18
CA THR A 76 -23.75 11.25 2.58
C THR A 76 -24.53 10.50 3.64
N ASP A 77 -25.69 9.98 3.26
CA ASP A 77 -26.53 9.06 4.01
C ASP A 77 -26.35 7.60 3.53
N TYR A 78 -25.22 7.30 2.88
CA TYR A 78 -24.95 5.96 2.37
C TYR A 78 -24.74 4.97 3.52
N GLU A 79 -25.45 3.85 3.43
CA GLU A 79 -25.32 2.77 4.42
C GLU A 79 -24.05 1.95 4.16
N PRO A 80 -23.27 1.62 5.19
CA PRO A 80 -22.12 0.73 5.08
C PRO A 80 -22.58 -0.69 4.71
N ALA A 81 -21.77 -1.41 3.92
CA ALA A 81 -22.07 -2.80 3.55
C ALA A 81 -22.03 -3.76 4.74
N PHE A 82 -21.28 -3.39 5.81
CA PHE A 82 -21.20 -4.13 7.07
C PHE A 82 -20.87 -3.18 8.24
N ALA A 83 -21.20 -3.59 9.46
CA ALA A 83 -21.22 -2.73 10.65
C ALA A 83 -19.88 -2.06 11.01
N SER A 84 -18.72 -2.69 10.72
CA SER A 84 -17.38 -2.16 11.06
C SER A 84 -16.71 -1.43 9.89
N GLN A 85 -17.45 -1.12 8.82
CA GLN A 85 -16.86 -0.54 7.61
C GLN A 85 -16.54 0.96 7.75
N THR A 86 -17.11 1.63 8.74
CA THR A 86 -16.87 3.04 9.03
C THR A 86 -17.16 3.33 10.50
N ARG A 87 -16.62 4.44 11.03
CA ARG A 87 -16.93 4.97 12.38
C ARG A 87 -16.88 3.91 13.48
N VAL A 88 -15.84 3.07 13.44
CA VAL A 88 -15.59 2.07 14.50
C VAL A 88 -15.35 2.74 15.85
N ALA A 89 -15.33 1.94 16.92
CA ALA A 89 -15.03 2.44 18.25
C ALA A 89 -13.66 3.14 18.32
N GLY A 90 -13.58 4.16 19.13
CA GLY A 90 -12.31 4.81 19.45
C GLY A 90 -11.48 3.98 20.42
N VAL A 91 -10.17 4.13 20.36
CA VAL A 91 -9.21 3.66 21.36
C VAL A 91 -8.21 4.78 21.67
N ALA A 92 -7.47 4.63 22.76
CA ALA A 92 -6.43 5.58 23.12
C ALA A 92 -5.16 4.84 23.56
N THR A 93 -4.02 5.35 23.13
CA THR A 93 -2.72 4.96 23.66
C THR A 93 -2.59 5.46 25.11
N THR A 94 -2.30 4.55 26.03
CA THR A 94 -2.11 4.85 27.46
C THR A 94 -0.64 4.86 27.86
N THR A 95 0.22 4.14 27.12
CA THR A 95 1.67 4.21 27.28
C THR A 95 2.15 5.62 26.89
N PRO A 96 2.85 6.33 27.79
CA PRO A 96 3.36 7.67 27.49
C PRO A 96 4.33 7.64 26.30
N TYR A 97 4.12 8.55 25.35
CA TYR A 97 5.02 8.77 24.23
C TYR A 97 5.21 10.27 23.97
N GLU A 98 6.26 10.63 23.27
CA GLU A 98 6.56 11.99 22.86
C GLU A 98 6.61 12.10 21.33
N ALA A 99 6.06 13.19 20.80
CA ALA A 99 6.24 13.56 19.38
C ALA A 99 7.22 14.74 19.30
N LYS A 100 8.45 14.45 18.89
CA LYS A 100 9.52 15.43 18.79
C LYS A 100 9.71 15.86 17.33
N ILE A 101 9.68 17.17 17.06
CA ILE A 101 10.10 17.71 15.75
C ILE A 101 11.63 17.60 15.67
N LEU A 102 12.13 16.82 14.71
CA LEU A 102 13.56 16.72 14.41
C LEU A 102 14.02 17.87 13.54
N THR A 103 13.25 18.21 12.52
CA THR A 103 13.50 19.35 11.64
C THR A 103 12.18 19.92 11.10
N ALA A 104 12.21 21.18 10.64
CA ALA A 104 11.12 21.84 9.93
C ALA A 104 11.61 22.50 8.63
N GLU A 105 12.74 22.05 8.10
CA GLU A 105 13.45 22.69 6.98
C GLU A 105 13.36 21.87 5.66
N LEU A 106 12.57 20.78 5.64
CA LEU A 106 12.32 20.01 4.41
C LEU A 106 11.47 20.83 3.43
N THR A 107 11.73 20.69 2.15
CA THR A 107 11.05 21.45 1.10
C THR A 107 10.09 20.53 0.31
N SER A 108 8.79 20.65 0.59
CA SER A 108 7.76 19.81 -0.03
C SER A 108 8.10 18.31 0.01
N PRO A 109 8.39 17.75 1.20
CA PRO A 109 8.73 16.34 1.31
C PRO A 109 7.56 15.45 0.92
N TRP A 110 7.85 14.26 0.35
CA TRP A 110 6.79 13.35 -0.09
C TRP A 110 6.84 11.97 0.55
N ALA A 111 8.02 11.37 0.71
CA ALA A 111 8.18 10.08 1.37
C ALA A 111 9.36 10.09 2.33
N VAL A 112 9.31 9.19 3.33
CA VAL A 112 10.37 8.97 4.29
C VAL A 112 10.64 7.48 4.43
N ALA A 113 11.92 7.07 4.33
CA ALA A 113 12.35 5.71 4.61
C ALA A 113 13.48 5.72 5.64
N VAL A 114 13.59 4.64 6.43
CA VAL A 114 14.58 4.50 7.49
C VAL A 114 15.79 3.73 6.93
N LEU A 115 16.97 4.33 7.02
CA LEU A 115 18.23 3.67 6.66
C LEU A 115 18.64 2.67 7.74
N PRO A 116 19.44 1.65 7.41
CA PRO A 116 19.87 0.64 8.38
C PRO A 116 20.65 1.17 9.60
N ASP A 117 21.27 2.35 9.45
CA ASP A 117 21.99 3.04 10.53
C ASP A 117 21.10 3.94 11.40
N GLY A 118 19.79 3.97 11.11
CA GLY A 118 18.80 4.75 11.84
C GLY A 118 18.63 6.19 11.35
N ARG A 119 19.41 6.65 10.37
CA ARG A 119 19.16 7.89 9.66
C ARG A 119 17.96 7.73 8.73
N LEU A 120 17.49 8.84 8.19
CA LEU A 120 16.32 8.83 7.32
C LEU A 120 16.70 9.36 5.93
N VAL A 121 16.10 8.76 4.89
CA VAL A 121 16.09 9.33 3.56
C VAL A 121 14.69 9.89 3.29
N VAL A 122 14.63 11.13 2.83
CA VAL A 122 13.39 11.85 2.54
C VAL A 122 13.44 12.35 1.10
N THR A 123 12.39 12.06 0.31
CA THR A 123 12.24 12.67 -1.02
C THR A 123 11.65 14.06 -0.92
N GLU A 124 12.15 14.97 -1.75
CA GLU A 124 11.57 16.28 -1.99
C GLU A 124 11.05 16.36 -3.43
N LYS A 125 9.84 16.87 -3.61
CA LYS A 125 9.13 16.86 -4.90
C LYS A 125 9.90 17.49 -6.06
N SER A 126 10.80 18.39 -5.77
CA SER A 126 11.66 19.07 -6.77
C SER A 126 12.64 18.15 -7.51
N GLY A 127 12.78 16.87 -7.07
CA GLY A 127 13.67 15.91 -7.73
C GLY A 127 15.01 15.71 -7.02
N ASN A 128 15.02 15.78 -5.71
CA ASN A 128 16.16 15.44 -4.87
C ASN A 128 15.74 14.67 -3.62
N ILE A 129 16.69 14.05 -2.97
CA ILE A 129 16.52 13.47 -1.63
C ILE A 129 17.34 14.23 -0.60
N ARG A 130 16.98 14.05 0.66
CA ARG A 130 17.73 14.52 1.83
C ARG A 130 18.02 13.34 2.74
N ILE A 131 19.24 13.26 3.27
CA ILE A 131 19.55 12.41 4.44
C ILE A 131 19.32 13.28 5.68
N VAL A 132 18.60 12.72 6.65
CA VAL A 132 18.32 13.37 7.94
C VAL A 132 18.99 12.58 9.05
N GLU A 133 19.90 13.24 9.76
CA GLU A 133 20.58 12.67 10.92
C GLU A 133 19.61 12.52 12.10
N SER A 134 19.93 11.66 13.06
CA SER A 134 19.16 11.49 14.30
C SER A 134 19.03 12.77 15.12
N SER A 135 19.96 13.73 14.92
CA SER A 135 19.91 15.09 15.48
C SER A 135 18.87 15.99 14.82
N GLY A 136 18.41 15.64 13.61
CA GLY A 136 17.57 16.47 12.73
C GLY A 136 18.38 17.31 11.71
N GLU A 137 19.70 17.20 11.69
CA GLU A 137 20.53 17.86 10.67
C GLU A 137 20.25 17.28 9.29
N LEU A 138 20.15 18.16 8.28
CA LEU A 138 19.87 17.78 6.90
C LEU A 138 21.16 17.78 6.08
N SER A 139 21.34 16.76 5.23
CA SER A 139 22.35 16.80 4.16
C SER A 139 22.07 17.96 3.19
N GLN A 140 23.03 18.31 2.34
CA GLN A 140 22.71 19.05 1.13
C GLN A 140 21.74 18.26 0.25
N PRO A 141 20.95 18.90 -0.62
CA PRO A 141 20.12 18.19 -1.58
C PRO A 141 20.95 17.24 -2.45
N ILE A 142 20.53 15.97 -2.50
CA ILE A 142 21.19 14.89 -3.24
C ILE A 142 20.37 14.65 -4.52
N GLY A 143 20.98 14.94 -5.67
CA GLY A 143 20.35 14.77 -6.98
C GLY A 143 20.75 13.46 -7.65
N GLY A 144 20.58 13.43 -8.99
CA GLY A 144 20.89 12.26 -9.84
C GLY A 144 19.65 11.77 -10.62
N PHE A 145 18.50 12.35 -10.35
CA PHE A 145 17.21 11.95 -10.93
C PHE A 145 16.96 12.58 -12.32
N PRO A 146 16.18 11.90 -13.19
CA PRO A 146 15.67 12.51 -14.40
C PRO A 146 14.73 13.70 -14.08
N PRO A 147 14.44 14.58 -15.06
CA PRO A 147 13.50 15.68 -14.86
C PRO A 147 12.11 15.18 -14.45
N VAL A 148 11.56 15.73 -13.38
CA VAL A 148 10.23 15.42 -12.85
C VAL A 148 9.21 16.51 -13.23
N ASP A 149 7.94 16.14 -13.31
CA ASP A 149 6.82 17.09 -13.33
C ASP A 149 6.41 17.38 -11.88
N ASP A 150 6.98 18.41 -11.28
CA ASP A 150 6.73 18.80 -9.89
C ASP A 150 5.48 19.67 -9.69
N ARG A 151 4.70 19.89 -10.76
CA ARG A 151 3.41 20.60 -10.67
C ARG A 151 2.44 19.87 -9.76
N SER A 152 1.68 20.60 -8.96
CA SER A 152 0.58 20.10 -8.12
C SER A 152 0.94 18.86 -7.29
N GLN A 153 0.46 17.67 -7.65
CA GLN A 153 0.69 16.41 -6.93
C GLN A 153 1.91 15.61 -7.44
N GLY A 154 2.52 16.01 -8.55
CA GLY A 154 3.68 15.36 -9.13
C GLY A 154 4.99 15.72 -8.42
N GLY A 155 6.11 15.16 -8.88
CA GLY A 155 7.46 15.36 -8.37
C GLY A 155 8.27 14.07 -8.30
N LEU A 156 9.37 14.06 -7.54
CA LEU A 156 9.96 12.86 -6.98
C LEU A 156 9.09 12.46 -5.80
N LEU A 157 8.61 11.21 -5.79
CA LEU A 157 7.51 10.81 -4.94
C LEU A 157 7.98 9.77 -3.90
N ASP A 158 7.68 8.49 -4.05
CA ASP A 158 8.06 7.50 -3.05
C ASP A 158 9.54 7.13 -3.08
N VAL A 159 10.03 6.60 -1.95
CA VAL A 159 11.36 5.99 -1.84
C VAL A 159 11.29 4.81 -0.88
N ILE A 160 11.85 3.68 -1.33
CA ILE A 160 12.08 2.50 -0.48
C ILE A 160 13.49 1.97 -0.71
N LEU A 161 14.01 1.29 0.30
CA LEU A 161 15.30 0.61 0.21
C LEU A 161 15.13 -0.74 -0.50
N SER A 162 16.13 -1.11 -1.32
CA SER A 162 16.26 -2.50 -1.77
C SER A 162 16.35 -3.45 -0.56
N PRO A 163 15.77 -4.66 -0.64
CA PRO A 163 15.95 -5.67 0.43
C PRO A 163 17.40 -5.99 0.76
N ASP A 164 18.32 -5.81 -0.19
CA ASP A 164 19.76 -5.99 -0.04
C ASP A 164 20.54 -4.66 0.10
N TYR A 165 19.88 -3.58 0.55
CA TYR A 165 20.45 -2.22 0.60
C TYR A 165 21.82 -2.16 1.31
N ASN A 166 22.03 -2.96 2.35
CA ASN A 166 23.31 -2.97 3.08
C ASN A 166 24.51 -3.30 2.16
N ASP A 167 24.29 -4.13 1.15
CA ASP A 167 25.31 -4.54 0.20
C ASP A 167 25.26 -3.71 -1.09
N SER A 168 24.07 -3.46 -1.60
CA SER A 168 23.86 -2.81 -2.90
C SER A 168 23.83 -1.28 -2.83
N ARG A 169 23.36 -0.69 -1.72
CA ARG A 169 22.96 0.72 -1.54
C ARG A 169 21.92 1.18 -2.57
N LEU A 170 21.15 0.25 -3.15
CA LEU A 170 20.09 0.54 -4.09
C LEU A 170 18.86 1.11 -3.40
N LEU A 171 18.30 2.15 -3.99
CA LEU A 171 17.04 2.75 -3.64
C LEU A 171 16.09 2.64 -4.83
N TYR A 172 14.82 2.39 -4.56
CA TYR A 172 13.75 2.41 -5.55
C TYR A 172 12.88 3.62 -5.32
N PHE A 173 12.47 4.26 -6.40
CA PHE A 173 11.74 5.52 -6.37
C PHE A 173 10.55 5.47 -7.30
N THR A 174 9.53 6.24 -6.98
CA THR A 174 8.56 6.67 -7.97
C THR A 174 8.73 8.15 -8.29
N LEU A 175 8.39 8.52 -9.49
CA LEU A 175 8.40 9.91 -9.92
C LEU A 175 7.31 10.19 -10.96
N ALA A 176 6.87 11.45 -11.02
CA ALA A 176 6.11 11.95 -12.13
C ALA A 176 7.07 12.26 -13.28
N GLU A 177 7.31 11.30 -14.18
CA GLU A 177 8.19 11.47 -15.34
C GLU A 177 7.58 12.49 -16.29
N LYS A 178 8.37 13.50 -16.67
CA LYS A 178 7.92 14.59 -17.53
C LYS A 178 8.40 14.39 -18.95
N THR A 179 7.49 14.48 -19.91
CA THR A 179 7.78 14.45 -21.33
C THR A 179 7.05 15.57 -22.08
N ALA A 180 7.26 15.65 -23.40
CA ALA A 180 6.51 16.55 -24.28
C ALA A 180 5.02 16.13 -24.43
N GLU A 181 4.70 14.86 -24.17
CA GLU A 181 3.36 14.27 -24.34
C GLU A 181 2.53 14.38 -23.03
N GLY A 182 3.14 14.81 -21.94
CA GLY A 182 2.53 14.89 -20.62
C GLY A 182 3.40 14.26 -19.55
N SER A 183 2.76 13.73 -18.50
CA SER A 183 3.46 13.06 -17.42
C SER A 183 2.77 11.73 -17.06
N LEU A 184 3.53 10.82 -16.46
CA LEU A 184 3.04 9.56 -15.91
C LEU A 184 3.82 9.20 -14.63
N THR A 185 3.30 8.23 -13.89
CA THR A 185 4.05 7.59 -12.80
C THR A 185 5.08 6.64 -13.37
N ALA A 186 6.34 6.84 -13.03
CA ALA A 186 7.43 5.92 -13.38
C ALA A 186 8.07 5.36 -12.11
N VAL A 187 8.58 4.14 -12.20
CA VAL A 187 9.44 3.52 -11.19
C VAL A 187 10.87 3.59 -11.66
N ALA A 188 11.75 4.07 -10.81
CA ALA A 188 13.19 4.11 -11.03
C ALA A 188 13.94 3.41 -9.91
N ARG A 189 15.15 2.96 -10.18
CA ARG A 189 16.12 2.56 -9.15
C ARG A 189 17.44 3.27 -9.38
N GLY A 190 18.24 3.43 -8.32
CA GLY A 190 19.56 4.03 -8.40
C GLY A 190 20.35 3.76 -7.12
N ARG A 191 21.68 3.84 -7.20
CA ARG A 191 22.59 3.60 -6.09
C ARG A 191 22.92 4.90 -5.39
N LEU A 192 22.75 4.96 -4.08
CA LEU A 192 23.27 6.07 -3.29
C LEU A 192 24.82 5.94 -3.23
N SER A 193 25.56 6.97 -3.69
CA SER A 193 27.03 6.96 -3.69
C SER A 193 27.59 6.77 -2.28
N ASP A 194 28.84 6.30 -2.17
CA ASP A 194 29.45 6.01 -0.87
C ASP A 194 29.66 7.26 -0.02
N ASP A 195 29.85 8.41 -0.65
CA ASP A 195 29.95 9.72 0.01
C ASP A 195 28.60 10.44 0.17
N GLU A 196 27.50 9.79 -0.26
CA GLU A 196 26.12 10.26 -0.17
C GLU A 196 25.88 11.62 -0.87
N SER A 197 26.67 11.94 -1.89
CA SER A 197 26.56 13.20 -2.62
C SER A 197 25.64 13.16 -3.83
N ILE A 198 25.36 11.96 -4.36
CA ILE A 198 24.54 11.74 -5.56
C ILE A 198 23.90 10.36 -5.57
N VAL A 199 22.75 10.23 -6.23
CA VAL A 199 22.20 8.92 -6.62
C VAL A 199 22.73 8.60 -8.02
N GLU A 200 23.52 7.53 -8.13
CA GLU A 200 24.21 7.09 -9.34
C GLU A 200 23.38 6.07 -10.13
N ALA A 201 23.66 5.97 -11.44
CA ALA A 201 23.09 4.95 -12.33
C ALA A 201 21.56 4.85 -12.24
N VAL A 202 20.88 5.99 -12.11
CA VAL A 202 19.41 6.02 -12.06
C VAL A 202 18.84 5.55 -13.40
N GLU A 203 18.02 4.51 -13.36
CA GLU A 203 17.31 3.96 -14.50
C GLU A 203 15.82 3.84 -14.23
N ILE A 204 14.98 4.14 -15.24
CA ILE A 204 13.54 3.88 -15.21
C ILE A 204 13.31 2.42 -15.55
N ILE A 205 12.73 1.66 -14.64
CA ILE A 205 12.45 0.23 -14.84
C ILE A 205 11.01 -0.05 -15.25
N TRP A 206 10.07 0.86 -14.97
CA TRP A 206 8.67 0.69 -15.35
C TRP A 206 7.96 2.04 -15.54
N ARG A 207 6.91 2.08 -16.38
CA ARG A 207 6.10 3.27 -16.68
C ARG A 207 4.62 2.97 -16.72
N ALA A 208 3.82 3.77 -16.02
CA ALA A 208 2.35 3.71 -16.03
C ALA A 208 1.78 4.34 -17.32
N ILE A 209 1.83 3.62 -18.42
CA ILE A 209 1.32 4.10 -19.72
C ILE A 209 -0.22 4.19 -19.71
N PRO A 210 -0.78 5.16 -20.51
CA PRO A 210 -0.14 6.17 -21.37
C PRO A 210 0.28 7.44 -20.62
N TYR A 211 0.97 8.35 -21.29
CA TYR A 211 1.20 9.73 -20.83
C TYR A 211 -0.10 10.54 -20.88
N TYR A 212 -0.23 11.49 -19.95
CA TYR A 212 -1.37 12.41 -19.91
C TYR A 212 -0.96 13.77 -19.35
N ASP A 213 -1.40 14.85 -19.98
CA ASP A 213 -1.08 16.20 -19.50
C ASP A 213 -2.03 16.63 -18.37
N ASN A 214 -1.82 16.02 -17.21
CA ASN A 214 -2.45 16.38 -15.94
C ASN A 214 -1.44 16.15 -14.81
N SER A 215 -1.47 17.01 -13.79
CA SER A 215 -0.53 17.02 -12.67
C SER A 215 -1.10 16.45 -11.37
N MET A 216 -2.17 15.66 -11.45
CA MET A 216 -2.85 15.06 -10.29
C MET A 216 -3.01 13.54 -10.42
N HIS A 217 -3.31 12.89 -9.31
CA HIS A 217 -3.57 11.46 -9.16
C HIS A 217 -2.50 10.57 -9.81
N PHE A 218 -1.29 10.64 -9.30
CA PHE A 218 -0.18 9.77 -9.71
C PHE A 218 -0.19 8.43 -8.98
N GLY A 219 -0.89 8.29 -7.83
CA GLY A 219 -0.74 7.16 -6.91
C GLY A 219 0.65 7.18 -6.29
N SER A 220 1.53 6.28 -6.75
CA SER A 220 3.00 6.34 -6.59
C SER A 220 3.58 5.69 -5.33
N ARG A 221 2.90 4.81 -4.63
CA ARG A 221 3.51 4.07 -3.52
C ARG A 221 4.13 2.76 -3.96
N LEU A 222 5.19 2.39 -3.28
CA LEU A 222 5.98 1.17 -3.48
C LEU A 222 6.02 0.34 -2.20
N VAL A 223 6.01 -0.98 -2.35
CA VAL A 223 6.40 -1.91 -1.29
C VAL A 223 6.96 -3.19 -1.91
N PHE A 224 8.04 -3.72 -1.34
CA PHE A 224 8.53 -5.05 -1.69
C PHE A 224 7.70 -6.14 -1.02
N ASP A 225 7.35 -7.17 -1.78
CA ASP A 225 6.85 -8.41 -1.23
C ASP A 225 7.98 -9.27 -0.63
N GLN A 226 7.62 -10.38 0.01
CA GLN A 226 8.59 -11.30 0.59
C GLN A 226 9.49 -12.01 -0.45
N ALA A 227 9.08 -12.05 -1.71
CA ALA A 227 9.84 -12.64 -2.81
C ALA A 227 10.81 -11.62 -3.45
N GLY A 228 10.76 -10.35 -3.05
CA GLY A 228 11.58 -9.27 -3.60
C GLY A 228 10.99 -8.65 -4.86
N ASN A 229 9.70 -8.84 -5.14
CA ASN A 229 8.98 -8.13 -6.18
C ASN A 229 8.34 -6.86 -5.64
N LEU A 230 7.96 -5.94 -6.51
CA LEU A 230 7.39 -4.65 -6.18
C LEU A 230 5.88 -4.60 -6.46
N PHE A 231 5.10 -4.23 -5.46
CA PHE A 231 3.80 -3.63 -5.70
C PHE A 231 3.98 -2.13 -5.93
N VAL A 232 3.32 -1.62 -6.97
CA VAL A 232 3.33 -0.21 -7.35
C VAL A 232 1.91 0.29 -7.50
N THR A 233 1.60 1.44 -6.93
CA THR A 233 0.25 2.01 -7.01
C THR A 233 0.19 3.14 -8.04
N THR A 234 -0.94 3.27 -8.74
CA THR A 234 -1.20 4.36 -9.68
C THR A 234 -2.53 5.06 -9.40
N GLY A 235 -2.69 6.24 -9.96
CA GLY A 235 -3.94 6.99 -9.94
C GLY A 235 -4.55 7.13 -11.34
N GLU A 236 -5.83 7.52 -11.40
CA GLU A 236 -6.58 7.66 -12.65
C GLU A 236 -6.44 9.03 -13.33
N ARG A 237 -5.51 9.86 -12.85
CA ARG A 237 -5.10 11.17 -13.39
C ARG A 237 -6.12 12.29 -13.25
N SER A 238 -7.14 12.12 -12.39
CA SER A 238 -8.08 13.18 -11.94
C SER A 238 -8.82 13.94 -13.04
N ASP A 239 -9.16 13.29 -14.15
CA ASP A 239 -9.94 13.86 -15.23
C ASP A 239 -11.17 13.00 -15.52
N LEU A 240 -12.29 13.62 -15.90
CA LEU A 240 -13.50 12.89 -16.30
C LEU A 240 -13.24 12.00 -17.54
N ALA A 241 -12.31 12.40 -18.41
CA ALA A 241 -11.95 11.62 -19.59
C ALA A 241 -11.13 10.37 -19.24
N THR A 242 -10.28 10.44 -18.20
CA THR A 242 -9.41 9.30 -17.78
C THR A 242 -10.06 8.45 -16.69
N ARG A 243 -11.01 8.98 -15.94
CA ARG A 243 -11.73 8.28 -14.85
C ARG A 243 -12.22 6.88 -15.23
N PRO A 244 -12.84 6.64 -16.41
CA PRO A 244 -13.29 5.31 -16.80
C PRO A 244 -12.15 4.30 -17.01
N PHE A 245 -10.92 4.76 -17.25
CA PHE A 245 -9.76 3.90 -17.49
C PHE A 245 -9.34 3.08 -16.27
N ALA A 246 -9.78 3.47 -15.08
CA ALA A 246 -9.62 2.65 -13.88
C ALA A 246 -10.26 1.25 -14.04
N GLN A 247 -11.30 1.13 -14.88
CA GLN A 247 -12.01 -0.14 -15.15
C GLN A 247 -11.45 -0.93 -16.33
N TYR A 248 -10.57 -0.36 -17.15
CA TYR A 248 -10.00 -1.03 -18.34
C TYR A 248 -8.64 -1.62 -17.99
N LEU A 249 -8.31 -2.78 -18.60
CA LEU A 249 -7.08 -3.51 -18.29
C LEU A 249 -5.93 -3.21 -19.30
N ASP A 250 -6.20 -2.45 -20.35
CA ASP A 250 -5.23 -2.08 -21.40
C ASP A 250 -4.38 -0.84 -21.07
N ASN A 251 -4.46 -0.35 -19.85
CA ASN A 251 -3.75 0.83 -19.38
C ASN A 251 -3.43 0.73 -17.88
N ALA A 252 -2.50 1.56 -17.40
CA ALA A 252 -2.04 1.55 -16.01
C ALA A 252 -2.73 2.59 -15.10
N TYR A 253 -3.86 3.19 -15.50
CA TYR A 253 -4.55 4.18 -14.68
C TYR A 253 -5.46 3.55 -13.62
N GLY A 254 -5.27 3.94 -12.35
CA GLY A 254 -6.06 3.43 -11.24
C GLY A 254 -5.87 1.93 -11.02
N LYS A 255 -4.60 1.51 -10.89
CA LYS A 255 -4.17 0.12 -10.72
C LYS A 255 -3.26 -0.03 -9.51
N VAL A 256 -3.20 -1.25 -9.01
CA VAL A 256 -2.02 -1.76 -8.34
C VAL A 256 -1.37 -2.74 -9.30
N VAL A 257 -0.10 -2.56 -9.60
CA VAL A 257 0.67 -3.46 -10.46
C VAL A 257 1.69 -4.22 -9.63
N HIS A 258 2.09 -5.40 -10.10
CA HIS A 258 3.06 -6.27 -9.44
C HIS A 258 4.14 -6.65 -10.45
N ILE A 259 5.35 -6.15 -10.21
CA ILE A 259 6.51 -6.25 -11.10
C ILE A 259 7.72 -6.78 -10.34
N THR A 260 8.65 -7.36 -11.04
CA THR A 260 9.96 -7.75 -10.48
C THR A 260 10.79 -6.50 -10.13
N ALA A 261 11.87 -6.68 -9.37
CA ALA A 261 12.85 -5.62 -9.09
C ALA A 261 13.51 -5.04 -10.36
N ASP A 262 13.38 -5.70 -11.52
CA ASP A 262 13.87 -5.24 -12.83
C ASP A 262 12.75 -4.60 -13.68
N GLY A 263 11.52 -4.54 -13.18
CA GLY A 263 10.38 -3.89 -13.85
C GLY A 263 9.56 -4.81 -14.75
N GLU A 264 9.85 -6.11 -14.83
CA GLU A 264 9.10 -7.08 -15.60
C GLU A 264 7.84 -7.55 -14.86
N PRO A 265 6.74 -7.90 -15.53
CA PRO A 265 5.57 -8.47 -14.89
C PRO A 265 5.91 -9.76 -14.12
N VAL A 266 5.39 -9.93 -12.92
CA VAL A 266 5.58 -11.17 -12.15
C VAL A 266 4.78 -12.30 -12.77
N ALA A 267 5.38 -13.50 -12.86
CA ALA A 267 4.87 -14.62 -13.66
C ALA A 267 3.52 -15.18 -13.22
N ASP A 268 3.12 -14.97 -11.98
CA ASP A 268 1.84 -15.42 -11.39
C ASP A 268 0.78 -14.30 -11.30
N ASN A 269 1.02 -13.17 -11.96
CA ASN A 269 0.03 -12.10 -12.05
C ASN A 269 -1.28 -12.58 -12.69
N PRO A 270 -2.43 -12.06 -12.22
CA PRO A 270 -3.73 -12.60 -12.61
C PRO A 270 -4.07 -12.42 -14.10
N PHE A 271 -3.46 -11.45 -14.78
CA PHE A 271 -3.71 -11.13 -16.19
C PHE A 271 -2.54 -11.47 -17.11
N ILE A 272 -1.52 -12.19 -16.64
CA ILE A 272 -0.28 -12.50 -17.37
C ILE A 272 -0.51 -13.18 -18.73
N ASN A 273 -1.59 -13.92 -18.90
CA ASN A 273 -1.94 -14.65 -20.12
C ASN A 273 -3.16 -14.07 -20.85
N GLN A 274 -3.56 -12.82 -20.54
CA GLN A 274 -4.71 -12.17 -21.15
C GLN A 274 -4.25 -11.15 -22.19
N ASP A 275 -4.56 -11.38 -23.48
CA ASP A 275 -4.04 -10.60 -24.63
C ASP A 275 -4.45 -9.12 -24.61
N ASP A 276 -5.59 -8.76 -24.00
CA ASP A 276 -6.15 -7.41 -23.95
C ASP A 276 -5.94 -6.72 -22.59
N ALA A 277 -5.03 -7.24 -21.76
CA ALA A 277 -4.66 -6.68 -20.46
C ALA A 277 -3.15 -6.45 -20.35
N LEU A 278 -2.76 -5.43 -19.56
CA LEU A 278 -1.36 -5.27 -19.17
C LEU A 278 -1.01 -6.39 -18.17
N PRO A 279 0.04 -7.18 -18.45
CA PRO A 279 0.38 -8.39 -17.67
C PRO A 279 0.84 -8.08 -16.24
N GLU A 280 1.27 -6.86 -15.97
CA GLU A 280 1.69 -6.41 -14.64
C GLU A 280 0.53 -6.05 -13.71
N ILE A 281 -0.71 -5.92 -14.19
CA ILE A 281 -1.84 -5.55 -13.33
C ILE A 281 -2.12 -6.64 -12.31
N TYR A 282 -2.16 -6.23 -11.02
CA TYR A 282 -2.56 -7.08 -9.89
C TYR A 282 -4.02 -6.85 -9.48
N SER A 283 -4.42 -5.57 -9.34
CA SER A 283 -5.82 -5.16 -9.08
C SER A 283 -6.15 -3.86 -9.82
N PHE A 284 -7.45 -3.57 -9.96
CA PHE A 284 -7.93 -2.44 -10.75
C PHE A 284 -9.18 -1.79 -10.16
N GLY A 285 -9.64 -0.70 -10.76
CA GLY A 285 -10.79 0.01 -10.26
C GLY A 285 -10.48 0.93 -9.08
N HIS A 286 -9.26 1.50 -9.05
CA HIS A 286 -8.78 2.42 -8.03
C HIS A 286 -8.85 3.88 -8.51
N ARG A 287 -8.99 4.81 -7.55
CA ARG A 287 -9.00 6.25 -7.85
C ARG A 287 -7.62 6.88 -7.76
N ASN A 288 -7.05 6.92 -6.58
CA ASN A 288 -5.73 7.52 -6.33
C ASN A 288 -5.13 6.90 -5.07
N VAL A 289 -4.42 5.83 -5.24
CA VAL A 289 -3.84 5.04 -4.16
C VAL A 289 -2.58 5.73 -3.67
N GLN A 290 -2.61 6.27 -2.45
CA GLN A 290 -1.51 7.05 -1.87
C GLN A 290 -0.85 6.36 -0.65
N GLY A 291 -1.30 5.17 -0.28
CA GLY A 291 -0.66 4.33 0.72
C GLY A 291 -0.69 2.87 0.33
N ILE A 292 0.36 2.13 0.66
CA ILE A 292 0.44 0.67 0.57
C ILE A 292 1.28 0.14 1.72
N ALA A 293 0.85 -0.95 2.33
CA ALA A 293 1.62 -1.63 3.37
C ALA A 293 1.27 -3.12 3.42
N ILE A 294 2.23 -3.94 3.81
CA ILE A 294 2.05 -5.38 4.00
C ILE A 294 1.92 -5.68 5.48
N HIS A 295 0.88 -6.42 5.86
CA HIS A 295 0.67 -6.81 7.25
C HIS A 295 1.77 -7.77 7.71
N PRO A 296 2.49 -7.46 8.81
CA PRO A 296 3.74 -8.16 9.17
C PRO A 296 3.56 -9.63 9.50
N LEU A 297 2.38 -10.05 9.95
CA LEU A 297 2.10 -11.42 10.36
C LEU A 297 1.42 -12.26 9.25
N SER A 298 0.43 -11.69 8.55
CA SER A 298 -0.33 -12.43 7.54
C SER A 298 0.25 -12.33 6.13
N GLY A 299 1.01 -11.27 5.83
CA GLY A 299 1.47 -10.96 4.48
C GLY A 299 0.40 -10.33 3.59
N ASP A 300 -0.77 -10.02 4.13
CA ASP A 300 -1.85 -9.36 3.41
C ASP A 300 -1.45 -7.93 3.02
N VAL A 301 -1.81 -7.53 1.80
CA VAL A 301 -1.48 -6.21 1.26
C VAL A 301 -2.67 -5.28 1.41
N PHE A 302 -2.47 -4.20 2.14
CA PHE A 302 -3.44 -3.13 2.31
C PHE A 302 -3.04 -1.91 1.51
N ILE A 303 -4.03 -1.22 0.95
CA ILE A 303 -3.86 0.09 0.30
C ILE A 303 -4.83 1.10 0.87
N SER A 304 -4.43 2.37 0.89
CA SER A 304 -5.34 3.49 1.15
C SER A 304 -5.45 4.39 -0.07
N GLU A 305 -6.68 4.79 -0.39
CA GLU A 305 -6.94 5.64 -1.54
C GLU A 305 -7.89 6.78 -1.23
N MET A 306 -7.65 7.91 -1.92
CA MET A 306 -8.47 9.09 -1.75
C MET A 306 -9.77 8.98 -2.52
N GLY A 307 -10.89 9.15 -1.82
CA GLY A 307 -12.18 9.45 -2.41
C GLY A 307 -12.25 10.89 -2.97
N PRO A 308 -13.36 11.29 -3.56
CA PRO A 308 -13.53 12.68 -3.98
C PRO A 308 -13.94 13.59 -2.80
N ARG A 309 -15.20 13.61 -2.42
CA ARG A 309 -15.70 14.28 -1.22
C ARG A 309 -16.31 13.23 -0.29
N GLY A 310 -15.56 12.83 0.74
CA GLY A 310 -15.82 11.62 1.51
C GLY A 310 -15.49 10.35 0.74
N GLY A 311 -15.63 9.19 1.38
CA GLY A 311 -15.39 7.89 0.77
C GLY A 311 -13.90 7.66 0.44
N ASP A 312 -13.00 8.19 1.26
CA ASP A 312 -11.61 7.72 1.31
C ASP A 312 -11.63 6.28 1.81
N GLU A 313 -10.80 5.39 1.27
CA GLU A 313 -10.91 3.95 1.49
C GLU A 313 -9.61 3.33 2.00
N LEU A 314 -9.76 2.33 2.87
CA LEU A 314 -8.76 1.31 3.14
C LEU A 314 -9.23 0.00 2.49
N ASN A 315 -8.43 -0.55 1.61
CA ASN A 315 -8.72 -1.77 0.87
C ASN A 315 -7.69 -2.86 1.19
N LEU A 316 -8.16 -4.10 1.38
CA LEU A 316 -7.37 -5.31 1.35
C LEU A 316 -7.32 -5.80 -0.09
N ILE A 317 -6.15 -5.74 -0.75
CA ILE A 317 -6.08 -6.09 -2.17
C ILE A 317 -5.86 -7.56 -2.43
N GLN A 318 -6.51 -8.07 -3.46
CA GLN A 318 -6.40 -9.44 -3.94
C GLN A 318 -6.18 -9.48 -5.45
N ALA A 319 -5.47 -10.49 -5.90
CA ALA A 319 -5.16 -10.68 -7.31
C ALA A 319 -6.42 -10.74 -8.20
N GLY A 320 -6.44 -9.95 -9.27
CA GLY A 320 -7.50 -9.92 -10.27
C GLY A 320 -8.79 -9.21 -9.86
N LYS A 321 -8.84 -8.59 -8.68
CA LYS A 321 -10.06 -8.00 -8.14
C LYS A 321 -10.25 -6.55 -8.58
N ASN A 322 -11.55 -6.17 -8.72
CA ASN A 322 -12.01 -4.84 -9.09
C ASN A 322 -12.52 -4.09 -7.84
N TYR A 323 -11.94 -2.94 -7.53
CA TYR A 323 -12.29 -2.11 -6.37
C TYR A 323 -13.29 -1.00 -6.69
N GLY A 324 -13.84 -1.03 -7.88
CA GLY A 324 -15.12 -0.41 -8.23
C GLY A 324 -15.08 1.03 -8.70
N TRP A 325 -14.04 1.82 -8.45
CA TRP A 325 -13.98 3.20 -8.97
C TRP A 325 -14.02 3.24 -10.51
N PRO A 326 -14.83 4.11 -11.14
CA PRO A 326 -15.78 5.09 -10.58
C PRO A 326 -17.23 4.58 -10.53
N ILE A 327 -17.47 3.28 -10.58
CA ILE A 327 -18.81 2.69 -10.65
C ILE A 327 -19.48 2.65 -9.29
N ILE A 328 -18.74 2.27 -8.23
CA ILE A 328 -19.16 2.35 -6.83
C ILE A 328 -18.29 3.33 -6.07
N SER A 329 -18.84 4.01 -5.07
CA SER A 329 -18.10 4.91 -4.17
C SER A 329 -18.97 5.28 -2.97
N TYR A 330 -18.33 5.40 -1.80
CA TYR A 330 -18.94 5.97 -0.59
C TYR A 330 -18.85 7.51 -0.54
N GLY A 331 -18.16 8.13 -1.50
CA GLY A 331 -18.07 9.59 -1.64
C GLY A 331 -19.01 10.15 -2.71
N ILE A 332 -19.03 11.47 -2.80
CA ILE A 332 -19.79 12.23 -3.81
C ILE A 332 -18.87 13.15 -4.60
N GLU A 333 -19.35 13.67 -5.73
CA GLU A 333 -18.64 14.69 -6.48
C GLU A 333 -18.43 15.96 -5.64
N TYR A 334 -17.40 16.74 -5.93
CA TYR A 334 -17.18 18.04 -5.28
C TYR A 334 -18.33 19.02 -5.49
N SER A 335 -19.13 18.81 -6.54
CA SER A 335 -20.39 19.54 -6.80
C SER A 335 -21.54 19.15 -5.86
N GLY A 336 -21.38 18.06 -5.08
CA GLY A 336 -22.42 17.49 -4.24
C GLY A 336 -23.33 16.47 -4.94
N GLN A 337 -23.08 16.17 -6.22
CA GLN A 337 -23.86 15.16 -6.94
C GLN A 337 -23.35 13.74 -6.64
N PRO A 338 -24.21 12.71 -6.66
CA PRO A 338 -23.79 11.33 -6.54
C PRO A 338 -22.83 10.91 -7.68
N ILE A 339 -21.83 10.06 -7.36
CA ILE A 339 -20.99 9.40 -8.35
C ILE A 339 -21.76 8.21 -8.93
N SER A 340 -21.78 8.09 -10.25
CA SER A 340 -22.43 6.98 -10.97
C SER A 340 -23.82 6.62 -10.46
N GLY A 341 -24.59 7.62 -10.05
CA GLY A 341 -25.95 7.43 -9.53
C GLY A 341 -26.05 7.01 -8.06
N GLY A 342 -24.92 7.05 -7.30
CA GLY A 342 -24.90 6.79 -5.86
C GLY A 342 -24.83 5.31 -5.50
N LEU A 343 -24.25 4.48 -6.35
CA LEU A 343 -24.00 3.06 -6.04
C LEU A 343 -22.81 2.94 -5.09
N THR A 344 -23.01 2.22 -3.99
CA THR A 344 -21.97 1.86 -3.03
C THR A 344 -21.56 0.40 -3.12
N VAL A 345 -22.43 -0.46 -3.66
CA VAL A 345 -22.23 -1.91 -3.79
C VAL A 345 -22.62 -2.37 -5.19
N LYS A 346 -21.82 -3.24 -5.79
CA LYS A 346 -22.14 -3.89 -7.06
C LYS A 346 -21.46 -5.26 -7.13
N GLU A 347 -22.16 -6.26 -7.67
CA GLU A 347 -21.61 -7.60 -7.89
C GLU A 347 -20.35 -7.56 -8.75
N GLY A 348 -19.30 -8.29 -8.35
CA GLY A 348 -18.00 -8.32 -9.01
C GLY A 348 -17.08 -7.15 -8.67
N MET A 349 -17.46 -6.32 -7.69
CA MET A 349 -16.65 -5.23 -7.16
C MET A 349 -16.45 -5.44 -5.65
N GLU A 350 -15.21 -5.33 -5.22
CA GLU A 350 -14.82 -5.50 -3.82
C GLU A 350 -15.26 -4.29 -2.98
N GLN A 351 -15.50 -4.55 -1.71
CA GLN A 351 -15.84 -3.51 -0.74
C GLN A 351 -14.59 -3.10 0.04
N PRO A 352 -14.40 -1.80 0.34
CA PRO A 352 -13.34 -1.39 1.25
C PRO A 352 -13.54 -2.03 2.62
N VAL A 353 -12.43 -2.40 3.27
CA VAL A 353 -12.47 -2.88 4.65
C VAL A 353 -12.81 -1.77 5.64
N TYR A 354 -12.54 -0.52 5.25
CA TYR A 354 -12.91 0.69 5.98
C TYR A 354 -13.03 1.89 5.04
N TYR A 355 -13.92 2.83 5.34
CA TYR A 355 -13.97 4.11 4.65
C TYR A 355 -14.20 5.28 5.62
N TRP A 356 -13.70 6.45 5.24
CA TRP A 356 -13.87 7.69 5.99
C TRP A 356 -14.87 8.61 5.32
N ASP A 357 -15.84 9.07 6.09
CA ASP A 357 -16.75 10.14 5.73
C ASP A 357 -16.99 11.02 6.99
N PRO A 358 -16.57 12.30 7.02
CA PRO A 358 -16.40 13.16 5.83
C PRO A 358 -15.05 13.08 5.11
N VAL A 359 -13.89 12.77 5.77
CA VAL A 359 -12.60 12.78 5.07
C VAL A 359 -11.43 12.39 5.99
N LEU A 360 -10.47 11.63 5.48
CA LEU A 360 -9.10 11.52 5.96
C LEU A 360 -8.13 12.20 4.97
N ALA A 361 -8.35 12.00 3.67
CA ALA A 361 -7.40 12.18 2.57
C ALA A 361 -6.10 11.44 2.87
N PRO A 362 -6.14 10.08 2.85
CA PRO A 362 -5.03 9.23 3.24
C PRO A 362 -3.84 9.42 2.33
N SER A 363 -2.65 9.26 2.89
CA SER A 363 -1.38 9.28 2.18
C SER A 363 -0.52 8.09 2.61
N GLY A 364 0.78 8.25 2.86
CA GLY A 364 1.63 7.14 3.24
C GLY A 364 1.14 6.40 4.49
N MET A 365 1.43 5.12 4.56
CA MET A 365 1.02 4.27 5.67
C MET A 365 2.05 3.18 5.97
N THR A 366 2.06 2.70 7.21
CA THR A 366 2.94 1.63 7.67
C THR A 366 2.28 0.82 8.78
N PHE A 367 2.55 -0.47 8.83
CA PHE A 367 2.30 -1.27 10.03
C PHE A 367 3.42 -1.04 11.05
N TYR A 368 3.08 -1.18 12.33
CA TYR A 368 4.03 -1.04 13.43
C TYR A 368 4.25 -2.41 14.10
N PRO A 369 5.32 -3.15 13.73
CA PRO A 369 5.55 -4.52 14.21
C PRO A 369 6.36 -4.59 15.51
N TYR A 370 6.46 -3.50 16.28
CA TYR A 370 7.32 -3.38 17.45
C TYR A 370 6.50 -3.28 18.73
N ASP A 371 7.13 -3.57 19.87
CA ASP A 371 6.53 -3.61 21.22
C ASP A 371 6.89 -2.41 22.11
N LYS A 372 7.61 -1.40 21.59
CA LYS A 372 8.01 -0.22 22.34
C LYS A 372 6.79 0.53 22.94
N ILE A 373 5.71 0.60 22.19
CA ILE A 373 4.39 1.04 22.64
C ILE A 373 3.44 -0.13 22.40
N PRO A 374 3.12 -0.93 23.42
CA PRO A 374 2.39 -2.18 23.25
C PRO A 374 1.03 -2.06 22.56
N GLU A 375 0.32 -0.94 22.76
CA GLU A 375 -0.98 -0.69 22.13
C GLU A 375 -0.86 -0.48 20.60
N TRP A 376 0.35 -0.22 20.09
CA TRP A 376 0.61 0.03 18.67
C TRP A 376 0.99 -1.22 17.89
N GLU A 377 1.38 -2.27 18.61
CA GLU A 377 1.85 -3.51 17.97
C GLU A 377 0.83 -4.02 16.95
N ASN A 378 1.31 -4.26 15.72
CA ASN A 378 0.53 -4.67 14.55
C ASN A 378 -0.61 -3.72 14.13
N SER A 379 -0.71 -2.51 14.71
CA SER A 379 -1.62 -1.47 14.23
C SER A 379 -1.12 -0.88 12.90
N LEU A 380 -2.07 -0.46 12.07
CA LEU A 380 -1.79 0.29 10.84
C LEU A 380 -1.85 1.79 11.12
N PHE A 381 -0.81 2.53 10.73
CA PHE A 381 -0.74 3.99 10.81
C PHE A 381 -0.86 4.59 9.43
N ILE A 382 -1.75 5.56 9.26
CA ILE A 382 -2.03 6.23 7.99
C ILE A 382 -1.91 7.74 8.16
N ALA A 383 -1.08 8.37 7.36
CA ALA A 383 -0.93 9.82 7.32
C ALA A 383 -2.17 10.48 6.70
N GLY A 384 -2.80 11.41 7.43
CA GLY A 384 -3.99 12.14 7.00
C GLY A 384 -3.65 13.56 6.55
N LEU A 385 -3.88 13.85 5.25
CA LEU A 385 -3.56 15.17 4.70
C LEU A 385 -4.63 16.20 5.04
N ARG A 386 -5.89 15.90 4.77
CA ARG A 386 -6.99 16.86 4.99
C ARG A 386 -7.47 16.84 6.42
N ALA A 387 -7.52 15.70 7.04
CA ALA A 387 -7.91 15.54 8.43
C ALA A 387 -6.81 15.99 9.43
N GLN A 388 -5.57 16.19 8.96
CA GLN A 388 -4.46 16.77 9.72
C GLN A 388 -4.10 15.99 10.99
N HIS A 389 -4.15 14.66 10.92
CA HIS A 389 -3.73 13.76 11.97
C HIS A 389 -3.15 12.48 11.37
N ILE A 390 -2.55 11.63 12.20
CA ILE A 390 -2.22 10.25 11.83
C ILE A 390 -3.32 9.37 12.39
N ALA A 391 -4.00 8.60 11.52
CA ALA A 391 -4.96 7.59 11.94
C ALA A 391 -4.22 6.31 12.32
N ARG A 392 -4.39 5.81 13.56
CA ARG A 392 -4.00 4.47 13.98
C ARG A 392 -5.22 3.57 13.93
N LEU A 393 -5.14 2.50 13.16
CA LEU A 393 -6.19 1.50 13.04
C LEU A 393 -5.76 0.20 13.70
N VAL A 394 -6.61 -0.34 14.56
CA VAL A 394 -6.49 -1.69 15.09
C VAL A 394 -7.20 -2.63 14.13
N ILE A 395 -6.46 -3.59 13.60
CA ILE A 395 -6.98 -4.56 12.61
C ILE A 395 -7.01 -5.94 13.25
N ASP A 396 -8.14 -6.61 13.15
CA ASP A 396 -8.36 -7.99 13.57
C ASP A 396 -9.12 -8.74 12.48
N ASP A 397 -8.64 -9.91 12.08
CA ASP A 397 -9.19 -10.73 10.99
C ASP A 397 -9.53 -9.89 9.73
N ASN A 398 -8.56 -9.06 9.31
CA ASN A 398 -8.66 -8.14 8.16
C ASN A 398 -9.81 -7.12 8.25
N ARG A 399 -10.29 -6.81 9.47
CA ARG A 399 -11.29 -5.80 9.73
C ARG A 399 -10.75 -4.74 10.66
N VAL A 400 -11.12 -3.50 10.40
CA VAL A 400 -10.85 -2.40 11.34
C VAL A 400 -11.83 -2.50 12.49
N ILE A 401 -11.30 -2.66 13.71
CA ILE A 401 -12.11 -2.79 14.93
C ILE A 401 -12.07 -1.54 15.80
N ALA A 402 -11.03 -0.72 15.66
CA ALA A 402 -10.91 0.54 16.40
C ALA A 402 -10.01 1.55 15.68
N GLU A 403 -10.23 2.84 15.96
CA GLU A 403 -9.46 3.96 15.42
C GLU A 403 -8.98 4.90 16.55
N GLU A 404 -7.76 5.43 16.39
CA GLU A 404 -7.21 6.52 17.21
C GLU A 404 -6.64 7.61 16.30
N ARG A 405 -6.72 8.88 16.72
CA ARG A 405 -6.17 10.04 16.02
C ARG A 405 -4.97 10.59 16.77
N LEU A 406 -3.78 10.47 16.21
CA LEU A 406 -2.55 10.98 16.80
C LEU A 406 -2.21 12.35 16.20
N LEU A 407 -1.60 13.23 17.00
CA LEU A 407 -1.09 14.55 16.60
C LEU A 407 -2.14 15.48 15.97
N LEU A 408 -3.41 15.36 16.34
CA LEU A 408 -4.47 16.21 15.83
C LEU A 408 -4.22 17.71 16.16
N ASP A 409 -3.64 17.98 17.34
CA ASP A 409 -3.34 19.35 17.81
C ASP A 409 -2.22 20.03 17.02
N GLU A 410 -1.39 19.25 16.30
CA GLU A 410 -0.33 19.79 15.44
C GLU A 410 -0.86 20.51 14.20
N THR A 411 -2.09 20.21 13.80
CA THR A 411 -2.77 20.82 12.63
C THR A 411 -1.94 20.79 11.35
N GLN A 412 -1.16 19.70 11.16
CA GLN A 412 -0.28 19.49 10.01
C GLN A 412 -0.92 18.54 9.00
N ARG A 413 -0.61 18.75 7.74
CA ARG A 413 -0.93 17.81 6.66
C ARG A 413 0.12 16.71 6.66
N PHE A 414 -0.16 15.61 7.35
CA PHE A 414 0.76 14.46 7.38
C PHE A 414 0.80 13.77 6.02
N ARG A 415 2.01 13.68 5.45
CA ARG A 415 2.24 13.17 4.10
C ARG A 415 2.66 11.70 4.09
N ASP A 416 3.53 11.31 5.03
CA ASP A 416 4.04 9.95 5.11
C ASP A 416 4.39 9.57 6.54
N VAL A 417 4.37 8.26 6.80
CA VAL A 417 4.76 7.67 8.07
C VAL A 417 5.60 6.42 7.82
N ALA A 418 6.65 6.24 8.61
CA ALA A 418 7.53 5.07 8.58
C ALA A 418 7.80 4.56 9.99
N ALA A 419 7.72 3.24 10.19
CA ALA A 419 8.11 2.58 11.42
C ALA A 419 9.59 2.20 11.36
N SER A 420 10.34 2.44 12.44
CA SER A 420 11.76 2.13 12.52
C SER A 420 12.02 0.96 13.48
N HIS A 421 13.07 0.20 13.21
CA HIS A 421 13.47 -0.95 14.01
C HIS A 421 13.85 -0.63 15.46
N ASP A 422 14.06 0.64 15.81
CA ASP A 422 14.23 1.11 17.19
C ASP A 422 12.90 1.40 17.90
N GLY A 423 11.78 1.10 17.25
CA GLY A 423 10.42 1.23 17.76
C GLY A 423 9.84 2.65 17.69
N TYR A 424 10.48 3.59 16.99
CA TYR A 424 9.90 4.90 16.71
C TYR A 424 9.10 4.92 15.42
N LEU A 425 8.04 5.74 15.39
CA LEU A 425 7.43 6.21 14.14
C LEU A 425 8.07 7.53 13.73
N TYR A 426 8.30 7.67 12.44
CA TYR A 426 8.67 8.93 11.81
C TYR A 426 7.55 9.40 10.91
N ALA A 427 7.24 10.69 10.95
CA ALA A 427 6.19 11.28 10.13
C ALA A 427 6.64 12.60 9.52
N ILE A 428 6.38 12.78 8.22
CA ILE A 428 6.65 14.04 7.51
C ILE A 428 5.35 14.74 7.15
N THR A 429 5.43 16.06 7.00
CA THR A 429 4.28 16.90 6.65
C THR A 429 4.55 17.73 5.41
N ASP A 430 3.48 18.08 4.67
CA ASP A 430 3.56 18.98 3.50
C ASP A 430 4.22 20.33 3.83
N GLN A 431 4.19 20.72 5.12
CA GLN A 431 4.78 21.96 5.62
C GLN A 431 6.28 21.85 5.94
N GLY A 432 6.89 20.68 5.71
CA GLY A 432 8.34 20.48 5.85
C GLY A 432 8.79 20.01 7.23
N ARG A 433 7.86 19.63 8.14
CA ARG A 433 8.24 19.06 9.43
C ARG A 433 8.49 17.57 9.32
N LEU A 434 9.46 17.10 10.08
CA LEU A 434 9.70 15.68 10.36
C LEU A 434 9.59 15.46 11.86
N TYR A 435 8.72 14.54 12.23
CA TYR A 435 8.50 14.11 13.62
C TYR A 435 9.15 12.76 13.88
N ARG A 436 9.68 12.57 15.11
CA ARG A 436 9.95 11.26 15.71
C ARG A 436 8.96 11.07 16.86
N ILE A 437 8.25 9.94 16.86
CA ILE A 437 7.11 9.66 17.75
C ILE A 437 7.35 8.32 18.45
N GLY A 438 7.29 8.30 19.78
CA GLY A 438 7.47 7.07 20.57
C GLY A 438 8.23 7.25 21.88
#